data_a637d03e98b643a735d88b9ff0cd553a
#
_entry.id   a637d03e98b643a735d88b9ff0cd553a
#
_cell.length_a   1.000
_cell.length_b   1.000
_cell.length_c   1.000
_cell.angle_alpha   90.00
_cell.angle_beta   90.00
_cell.angle_gamma   90.00
#
_symmetry.space_group_name_H-M   'P 1'
#
loop_
_entity.id
_entity.type
_entity.pdbx_description
1 polymer ?
#
loop_
_entity_poly.entity_id
_entity_poly.type
_entity_poly.pdbx_seq_one_letter_code
_entity_poly.pdbx_strand_id
1 'polypeptide(L)'
;AGWQADDWGEHPGGAERAIAPTGLKGPNGEAMPSDMLLYAPGPGYDPIRSTFSLFAADWMQQLGVDVIARPTGFSVIVDIILGEETCDEWYFYMLGWGLTPYPDHIVDFFQSDGDACVGGINTPGYSNPEYDALAAEFNAAKSVGEAQVIAKKMEAILFDDLPYLVLFTPPVIEAYRSNVEFPFTDVLDGLSNLTALPGSVKVND
;
A
#
# COMPACT_ATOMS: atom_id res chain seq x y z
N ALA A 1 3.49 -4.99 -18.12
CA ALA A 1 2.19 -4.59 -18.51
C ALA A 1 1.90 -4.75 -19.97
N GLY A 2 1.40 -4.03 -20.82
CA GLY A 2 1.10 -4.30 -22.24
C GLY A 2 -0.37 -4.09 -22.58
N TRP A 3 -1.13 -3.51 -21.64
CA TRP A 3 -2.52 -3.12 -21.87
C TRP A 3 -2.60 -1.93 -22.84
N GLN A 4 -3.51 -2.00 -23.77
CA GLN A 4 -3.67 -0.99 -24.82
C GLN A 4 -5.14 -0.58 -24.94
N ALA A 5 -5.39 0.69 -25.24
CA ALA A 5 -6.72 1.17 -25.61
C ALA A 5 -6.88 1.08 -27.14
N ASP A 6 -8.04 0.63 -27.60
CA ASP A 6 -8.33 0.49 -29.04
C ASP A 6 -8.27 1.81 -29.81
N ASP A 7 -8.60 2.93 -29.14
CA ASP A 7 -8.73 4.25 -29.73
C ASP A 7 -7.80 5.29 -29.06
N TRP A 8 -6.69 4.87 -28.51
CA TRP A 8 -5.71 5.83 -28.03
C TRP A 8 -5.12 6.56 -29.25
N GLY A 9 -5.75 7.68 -29.61
CA GLY A 9 -5.16 8.64 -30.50
C GLY A 9 -3.81 9.11 -29.96
N GLU A 10 -3.00 9.72 -30.79
CA GLU A 10 -1.56 9.94 -30.67
C GLU A 10 -1.04 10.55 -29.36
N HIS A 11 -1.85 10.92 -28.35
CA HIS A 11 -1.34 11.51 -27.11
C HIS A 11 -2.17 11.32 -25.84
N PRO A 12 -1.72 10.53 -24.91
CA PRO A 12 -2.17 10.61 -23.52
C PRO A 12 -1.71 11.88 -22.77
N GLY A 13 -1.03 12.81 -23.39
CA GLY A 13 -0.48 14.03 -22.77
C GLY A 13 -1.02 15.37 -23.29
N GLY A 14 -1.95 15.37 -24.23
CA GLY A 14 -2.59 16.60 -24.73
C GLY A 14 -3.67 17.16 -23.79
N ALA A 15 -4.03 18.42 -23.98
CA ALA A 15 -5.03 19.13 -23.17
C ALA A 15 -6.46 18.55 -23.27
N GLU A 16 -6.71 17.67 -24.21
CA GLU A 16 -7.93 16.88 -24.36
C GLU A 16 -7.58 15.41 -24.12
N ARG A 17 -7.74 14.95 -22.89
CA ARG A 17 -7.68 13.53 -22.56
C ARG A 17 -8.94 12.86 -23.11
N ALA A 18 -8.81 12.15 -24.22
CA ALA A 18 -9.84 11.23 -24.62
C ALA A 18 -9.93 10.11 -23.55
N ILE A 19 -11.06 10.03 -22.86
CA ILE A 19 -11.41 8.84 -22.09
C ILE A 19 -11.48 7.72 -23.11
N ALA A 20 -10.74 6.64 -22.92
CA ALA A 20 -10.78 5.50 -23.83
C ALA A 20 -12.22 4.93 -23.84
N PRO A 21 -12.98 5.05 -24.92
CA PRO A 21 -14.42 4.77 -24.90
C PRO A 21 -14.76 3.27 -24.78
N THR A 22 -13.77 2.42 -24.96
CA THR A 22 -13.95 0.94 -25.04
C THR A 22 -13.20 0.17 -23.98
N GLY A 23 -12.54 0.85 -23.01
CA GLY A 23 -11.67 0.23 -22.02
C GLY A 23 -10.32 -0.21 -22.59
N LEU A 24 -9.53 -0.87 -21.76
CA LEU A 24 -8.23 -1.40 -22.14
C LEU A 24 -8.32 -2.87 -22.55
N LYS A 25 -7.40 -3.28 -23.42
CA LYS A 25 -7.20 -4.68 -23.77
C LYS A 25 -5.81 -5.13 -23.38
N GLY A 26 -5.72 -6.34 -22.86
CA GLY A 26 -4.46 -7.00 -22.57
C GLY A 26 -3.69 -7.40 -23.82
N PRO A 27 -2.44 -7.85 -23.63
CA PRO A 27 -1.56 -8.20 -24.74
C PRO A 27 -2.07 -9.36 -25.62
N ASN A 28 -2.99 -10.18 -25.11
CA ASN A 28 -3.61 -11.28 -25.84
C ASN A 28 -5.02 -10.92 -26.36
N GLY A 29 -5.42 -9.64 -26.25
CA GLY A 29 -6.72 -9.15 -26.70
C GLY A 29 -7.86 -9.35 -25.69
N GLU A 30 -7.57 -9.82 -24.47
CA GLU A 30 -8.54 -9.93 -23.38
C GLU A 30 -9.02 -8.56 -22.95
N ALA A 31 -10.32 -8.42 -22.72
CA ALA A 31 -10.87 -7.18 -22.20
C ALA A 31 -10.48 -7.00 -20.72
N MET A 32 -10.14 -5.76 -20.34
CA MET A 32 -9.99 -5.43 -18.92
C MET A 32 -11.35 -5.61 -18.22
N PRO A 33 -11.37 -6.16 -16.99
CA PRO A 33 -12.60 -6.23 -16.21
C PRO A 33 -13.25 -4.85 -16.05
N SER A 34 -14.59 -4.82 -16.00
CA SER A 34 -15.38 -3.63 -15.70
C SER A 34 -15.79 -3.61 -14.23
N ASP A 35 -16.21 -2.43 -13.77
CA ASP A 35 -16.74 -2.23 -12.41
C ASP A 35 -15.77 -2.68 -11.29
N MET A 36 -14.47 -2.56 -11.51
CA MET A 36 -13.47 -2.94 -10.52
C MET A 36 -13.55 -2.04 -9.31
N LEU A 37 -13.66 -2.62 -8.12
CA LEU A 37 -13.78 -1.83 -6.89
C LEU A 37 -12.40 -1.44 -6.34
N LEU A 38 -12.27 -0.16 -5.96
CA LEU A 38 -11.17 0.37 -5.16
C LEU A 38 -11.68 0.58 -3.72
N TYR A 39 -11.37 -0.34 -2.84
CA TYR A 39 -11.74 -0.23 -1.43
C TYR A 39 -10.85 0.80 -0.72
N ALA A 40 -11.47 1.66 0.08
CA ALA A 40 -10.78 2.65 0.90
C ALA A 40 -11.53 2.88 2.21
N PRO A 41 -10.89 3.35 3.28
CA PRO A 41 -11.58 3.71 4.51
C PRO A 41 -12.62 4.81 4.27
N GLY A 42 -13.76 4.71 4.95
CA GLY A 42 -14.80 5.74 4.90
C GLY A 42 -14.36 7.07 5.53
N PRO A 43 -15.01 8.20 5.14
CA PRO A 43 -14.57 9.54 5.55
C PRO A 43 -14.68 9.81 7.05
N GLY A 44 -15.48 9.05 7.77
CA GLY A 44 -15.57 9.12 9.24
C GLY A 44 -14.38 8.51 9.97
N TYR A 45 -13.61 7.64 9.30
CA TYR A 45 -12.41 7.02 9.85
C TYR A 45 -11.13 7.69 9.29
N ASP A 46 -11.04 7.84 7.98
CA ASP A 46 -9.90 8.46 7.31
C ASP A 46 -10.36 9.31 6.11
N PRO A 47 -10.61 10.61 6.34
CA PRO A 47 -11.09 11.50 5.29
C PRO A 47 -10.08 11.71 4.16
N ILE A 48 -8.78 11.59 4.45
CA ILE A 48 -7.72 11.78 3.46
C ILE A 48 -7.73 10.62 2.47
N ARG A 49 -7.62 9.37 2.93
CA ARG A 49 -7.65 8.19 2.07
C ARG A 49 -8.99 8.04 1.35
N SER A 50 -10.10 8.35 2.04
CA SER A 50 -11.42 8.36 1.42
C SER A 50 -11.48 9.30 0.23
N THR A 51 -11.00 10.54 0.38
CA THR A 51 -10.98 11.53 -0.70
C THR A 51 -10.01 11.13 -1.81
N PHE A 52 -8.83 10.64 -1.45
CA PHE A 52 -7.84 10.19 -2.43
C PHE A 52 -8.32 9.02 -3.27
N SER A 53 -9.10 8.11 -2.71
CA SER A 53 -9.66 6.98 -3.47
C SER A 53 -10.61 7.44 -4.59
N LEU A 54 -11.36 8.52 -4.35
CA LEU A 54 -12.21 9.11 -5.39
C LEU A 54 -11.38 9.69 -6.54
N PHE A 55 -10.30 10.41 -6.21
CA PHE A 55 -9.39 10.93 -7.22
C PHE A 55 -8.66 9.81 -7.98
N ALA A 56 -8.18 8.79 -7.24
CA ALA A 56 -7.51 7.66 -7.87
C ALA A 56 -8.42 6.94 -8.85
N ALA A 57 -9.67 6.68 -8.49
CA ALA A 57 -10.66 6.08 -9.39
C ALA A 57 -10.90 6.96 -10.63
N ASP A 58 -11.08 8.29 -10.44
CA ASP A 58 -11.25 9.22 -11.56
C ASP A 58 -10.04 9.22 -12.51
N TRP A 59 -8.82 9.24 -11.96
CA TRP A 59 -7.60 9.18 -12.78
C TRP A 59 -7.45 7.85 -13.53
N MET A 60 -7.79 6.74 -12.88
CA MET A 60 -7.76 5.43 -13.53
C MET A 60 -8.79 5.33 -14.64
N GLN A 61 -10.01 5.86 -14.44
CA GLN A 61 -11.03 5.95 -15.49
C GLN A 61 -10.54 6.78 -16.68
N GLN A 62 -9.83 7.88 -16.44
CA GLN A 62 -9.23 8.69 -17.52
C GLN A 62 -8.17 7.92 -18.33
N LEU A 63 -7.58 6.87 -17.76
CA LEU A 63 -6.66 5.96 -18.43
C LEU A 63 -7.39 4.78 -19.11
N GLY A 64 -8.71 4.71 -19.03
CA GLY A 64 -9.50 3.60 -19.57
C GLY A 64 -9.65 2.39 -18.64
N VAL A 65 -9.24 2.52 -17.38
CA VAL A 65 -9.41 1.49 -16.35
C VAL A 65 -10.72 1.75 -15.61
N ASP A 66 -11.70 0.84 -15.73
CA ASP A 66 -13.04 1.01 -15.16
C ASP A 66 -13.04 0.69 -13.67
N VAL A 67 -12.72 1.69 -12.85
CA VAL A 67 -12.58 1.59 -11.40
C VAL A 67 -13.61 2.45 -10.68
N ILE A 68 -14.26 1.88 -9.68
CA ILE A 68 -15.23 2.55 -8.82
C ILE A 68 -14.68 2.61 -7.39
N ALA A 69 -14.50 3.83 -6.86
CA ALA A 69 -14.11 3.99 -5.47
C ALA A 69 -15.24 3.51 -4.53
N ARG A 70 -14.87 2.69 -3.55
CA ARG A 70 -15.79 2.10 -2.57
C ARG A 70 -15.35 2.42 -1.12
N PRO A 71 -15.49 3.67 -0.64
CA PRO A 71 -15.25 3.98 0.75
C PRO A 71 -16.16 3.15 1.67
N THR A 72 -15.58 2.42 2.61
CA THR A 72 -16.31 1.50 3.50
C THR A 72 -15.66 1.40 4.88
N GLY A 73 -16.21 0.56 5.77
CA GLY A 73 -15.66 0.34 7.10
C GLY A 73 -14.27 -0.29 7.05
N PHE A 74 -13.37 0.17 7.91
CA PHE A 74 -11.99 -0.33 7.94
C PHE A 74 -11.91 -1.85 8.16
N SER A 75 -12.69 -2.38 9.14
CA SER A 75 -12.74 -3.82 9.40
C SER A 75 -13.22 -4.63 8.19
N VAL A 76 -14.19 -4.10 7.43
CA VAL A 76 -14.69 -4.77 6.21
C VAL A 76 -13.59 -4.86 5.16
N ILE A 77 -12.76 -3.83 5.02
CA ILE A 77 -11.62 -3.89 4.08
C ILE A 77 -10.63 -4.95 4.53
N VAL A 78 -10.26 -4.95 5.80
CA VAL A 78 -9.34 -5.93 6.38
C VAL A 78 -9.85 -7.37 6.17
N ASP A 79 -11.14 -7.61 6.42
CA ASP A 79 -11.78 -8.91 6.22
C ASP A 79 -11.72 -9.35 4.75
N ILE A 80 -11.81 -8.41 3.80
CA ILE A 80 -11.73 -8.70 2.36
C ILE A 80 -10.31 -9.02 1.92
N ILE A 81 -9.33 -8.17 2.29
CA ILE A 81 -7.96 -8.27 1.76
C ILE A 81 -7.08 -9.30 2.47
N LEU A 82 -7.43 -9.67 3.71
CA LEU A 82 -6.70 -10.65 4.52
C LEU A 82 -7.50 -11.92 4.79
N GLY A 83 -8.74 -12.01 4.29
CA GLY A 83 -9.55 -13.23 4.43
C GLY A 83 -9.07 -14.31 3.47
N GLU A 84 -8.74 -15.51 3.98
CA GLU A 84 -8.26 -16.63 3.15
C GLU A 84 -9.25 -17.04 2.04
N GLU A 85 -10.55 -16.80 2.23
CA GLU A 85 -11.60 -17.10 1.26
C GLU A 85 -11.87 -15.95 0.26
N THR A 86 -11.35 -14.74 0.52
CA THR A 86 -11.67 -13.53 -0.26
C THR A 86 -10.43 -12.80 -0.81
N CYS A 87 -9.26 -13.31 -0.52
CA CYS A 87 -7.98 -12.70 -0.85
C CYS A 87 -7.76 -12.44 -2.35
N ASP A 88 -8.44 -13.18 -3.23
CA ASP A 88 -8.38 -13.07 -4.68
C ASP A 88 -9.67 -12.46 -5.31
N GLU A 89 -10.63 -12.02 -4.48
CA GLU A 89 -11.91 -11.48 -4.94
C GLU A 89 -11.94 -9.95 -5.08
N TRP A 90 -10.80 -9.28 -4.96
CA TRP A 90 -10.69 -7.82 -5.06
C TRP A 90 -9.64 -7.38 -6.10
N TYR A 91 -9.74 -6.15 -6.58
CA TYR A 91 -8.81 -5.58 -7.56
C TYR A 91 -7.90 -4.53 -6.96
N PHE A 92 -8.47 -3.61 -6.17
CA PHE A 92 -7.72 -2.48 -5.62
C PHE A 92 -8.14 -2.18 -4.20
N TYR A 93 -7.18 -1.78 -3.39
CA TYR A 93 -7.45 -1.16 -2.11
C TYR A 93 -6.48 -0.01 -1.82
N MET A 94 -6.89 0.90 -0.96
CA MET A 94 -6.07 2.00 -0.46
C MET A 94 -6.08 1.98 1.06
N LEU A 95 -4.99 1.53 1.66
CA LEU A 95 -4.76 1.52 3.09
C LEU A 95 -3.41 2.17 3.41
N GLY A 96 -3.05 2.18 4.68
CA GLY A 96 -1.74 2.55 5.16
C GLY A 96 -1.28 1.57 6.22
N TRP A 97 0.00 1.39 6.28
CA TRP A 97 0.66 0.54 7.24
C TRP A 97 1.40 1.40 8.27
N GLY A 98 1.32 1.02 9.54
CA GLY A 98 2.22 1.53 10.57
C GLY A 98 3.52 0.73 10.50
N LEU A 99 4.58 1.37 10.02
CA LEU A 99 5.88 0.71 9.88
C LEU A 99 6.69 0.89 11.16
N THR A 100 7.50 -0.12 11.47
CA THR A 100 8.49 -0.05 12.56
C THR A 100 9.80 0.58 12.07
N PRO A 101 10.70 1.02 12.97
CA PRO A 101 12.05 1.46 12.58
C PRO A 101 12.89 0.36 11.93
N TYR A 102 12.48 -0.90 12.09
CA TYR A 102 13.12 -2.05 11.47
C TYR A 102 12.43 -2.35 10.13
N PRO A 103 13.18 -2.64 9.07
CA PRO A 103 12.62 -2.87 7.75
C PRO A 103 12.10 -4.31 7.53
N ASP A 104 11.56 -4.96 8.58
CA ASP A 104 10.93 -6.27 8.52
C ASP A 104 9.74 -6.33 7.56
N HIS A 105 9.00 -5.23 7.44
CA HIS A 105 7.90 -5.09 6.48
C HIS A 105 8.30 -5.37 5.02
N ILE A 106 9.57 -5.15 4.64
CA ILE A 106 10.05 -5.46 3.30
C ILE A 106 10.02 -6.97 3.01
N VAL A 107 10.10 -7.80 4.03
CA VAL A 107 9.93 -9.25 3.92
C VAL A 107 8.45 -9.62 4.02
N ASP A 108 7.78 -9.20 5.09
CA ASP A 108 6.45 -9.66 5.45
C ASP A 108 5.38 -9.32 4.40
N PHE A 109 5.52 -8.18 3.71
CA PHE A 109 4.52 -7.72 2.73
C PHE A 109 4.69 -8.30 1.33
N PHE A 110 5.85 -8.87 1.01
CA PHE A 110 6.18 -9.21 -0.38
C PHE A 110 6.78 -10.60 -0.58
N GLN A 111 7.14 -11.31 0.48
CA GLN A 111 7.63 -12.67 0.35
C GLN A 111 6.47 -13.61 -0.03
N SER A 112 6.69 -14.51 -0.98
CA SER A 112 5.61 -15.33 -1.55
C SER A 112 4.98 -16.31 -0.57
N ASP A 113 5.71 -16.79 0.45
CA ASP A 113 5.17 -17.67 1.50
C ASP A 113 4.30 -16.92 2.52
N GLY A 114 4.33 -15.57 2.50
CA GLY A 114 3.48 -14.68 3.28
C GLY A 114 2.18 -14.28 2.59
N ASP A 115 1.74 -14.98 1.55
CA ASP A 115 0.51 -14.68 0.81
C ASP A 115 -0.72 -14.63 1.74
N ALA A 116 -1.58 -13.64 1.53
CA ALA A 116 -2.80 -13.45 2.33
C ALA A 116 -3.76 -14.64 2.19
N CYS A 117 -3.77 -15.31 1.06
CA CYS A 117 -4.59 -16.51 0.83
C CYS A 117 -4.18 -17.74 1.66
N VAL A 118 -3.02 -17.67 2.30
CA VAL A 118 -2.55 -18.71 3.25
C VAL A 118 -2.32 -18.15 4.66
N GLY A 119 -2.96 -17.02 4.99
CA GLY A 119 -2.92 -16.41 6.32
C GLY A 119 -1.75 -15.46 6.57
N GLY A 120 -1.04 -15.05 5.53
CA GLY A 120 0.00 -14.01 5.60
C GLY A 120 -0.53 -12.59 5.41
N ILE A 121 0.38 -11.65 5.16
CA ILE A 121 0.06 -10.22 4.93
C ILE A 121 0.56 -9.70 3.58
N ASN A 122 1.11 -10.55 2.74
CA ASN A 122 1.37 -10.25 1.34
C ASN A 122 0.05 -10.23 0.57
N THR A 123 -0.70 -9.15 0.73
CA THR A 123 -2.04 -8.98 0.15
C THR A 123 -2.05 -8.93 -1.38
N PRO A 124 -1.03 -8.38 -2.09
CA PRO A 124 -1.03 -8.43 -3.55
C PRO A 124 -0.83 -9.83 -4.13
N GLY A 125 -0.55 -10.87 -3.31
CA GLY A 125 -0.14 -12.17 -3.81
C GLY A 125 1.15 -12.09 -4.65
N TYR A 126 2.04 -11.15 -4.32
CA TYR A 126 3.29 -10.94 -5.04
C TYR A 126 4.20 -12.16 -4.92
N SER A 127 4.76 -12.60 -6.03
CA SER A 127 5.65 -13.75 -6.06
C SER A 127 6.78 -13.51 -7.06
N ASN A 128 8.01 -13.46 -6.53
CA ASN A 128 9.21 -13.32 -7.32
C ASN A 128 10.33 -14.14 -6.68
N PRO A 129 10.81 -15.22 -7.32
CA PRO A 129 11.82 -16.12 -6.74
C PRO A 129 13.15 -15.42 -6.40
N GLU A 130 13.55 -14.39 -7.14
CA GLU A 130 14.75 -13.61 -6.84
C GLU A 130 14.53 -12.78 -5.56
N TYR A 131 13.34 -12.20 -5.41
CA TYR A 131 12.96 -11.49 -4.20
C TYR A 131 12.94 -12.40 -2.99
N ASP A 132 12.33 -13.58 -3.09
CA ASP A 132 12.27 -14.56 -2.00
C ASP A 132 13.66 -15.02 -1.54
N ALA A 133 14.58 -15.22 -2.49
CA ALA A 133 15.96 -15.53 -2.16
C ALA A 133 16.65 -14.40 -1.39
N LEU A 134 16.46 -13.15 -1.81
CA LEU A 134 16.98 -11.98 -1.09
C LEU A 134 16.33 -11.79 0.28
N ALA A 135 15.04 -12.09 0.43
CA ALA A 135 14.34 -12.04 1.71
C ALA A 135 14.94 -13.06 2.71
N ALA A 136 15.26 -14.27 2.24
CA ALA A 136 15.95 -15.28 3.05
C ALA A 136 17.37 -14.83 3.45
N GLU A 137 18.12 -14.19 2.53
CA GLU A 137 19.43 -13.60 2.83
C GLU A 137 19.32 -12.45 3.85
N PHE A 138 18.31 -11.59 3.70
CA PHE A 138 18.04 -10.48 4.62
C PHE A 138 17.80 -10.97 6.04
N ASN A 139 16.95 -11.98 6.20
CA ASN A 139 16.66 -12.59 7.50
C ASN A 139 17.88 -13.28 8.13
N ALA A 140 18.82 -13.75 7.30
CA ALA A 140 20.06 -14.39 7.75
C ALA A 140 21.20 -13.39 8.02
N ALA A 141 21.03 -12.10 7.70
CA ALA A 141 22.05 -11.08 7.83
C ALA A 141 22.54 -10.93 9.28
N LYS A 142 23.85 -10.81 9.46
CA LYS A 142 24.48 -10.76 10.79
C LYS A 142 24.87 -9.35 11.24
N SER A 143 24.63 -8.37 10.40
CA SER A 143 24.88 -6.96 10.69
C SER A 143 23.89 -6.07 9.96
N VAL A 144 23.66 -4.88 10.52
CA VAL A 144 22.81 -3.84 9.89
C VAL A 144 23.35 -3.46 8.51
N GLY A 145 24.68 -3.37 8.36
CA GLY A 145 25.29 -3.02 7.06
C GLY A 145 25.04 -4.08 6.00
N GLU A 146 25.07 -5.35 6.35
CA GLU A 146 24.74 -6.47 5.46
C GLU A 146 23.26 -6.43 5.07
N ALA A 147 22.37 -6.30 6.06
CA ALA A 147 20.93 -6.18 5.81
C ALA A 147 20.59 -5.01 4.91
N GLN A 148 21.21 -3.83 5.09
CA GLN A 148 20.99 -2.66 4.25
C GLN A 148 21.39 -2.88 2.78
N VAL A 149 22.47 -3.61 2.54
CA VAL A 149 22.89 -3.92 1.15
C VAL A 149 21.87 -4.83 0.47
N ILE A 150 21.33 -5.81 1.21
CA ILE A 150 20.32 -6.73 0.69
C ILE A 150 18.99 -6.00 0.47
N ALA A 151 18.54 -5.20 1.46
CA ALA A 151 17.32 -4.41 1.36
C ALA A 151 17.29 -3.53 0.11
N LYS A 152 18.40 -2.86 -0.23
CA LYS A 152 18.49 -2.05 -1.45
C LYS A 152 18.28 -2.84 -2.75
N LYS A 153 18.68 -4.11 -2.78
CA LYS A 153 18.40 -4.96 -3.94
C LYS A 153 16.92 -5.34 -3.99
N MET A 154 16.33 -5.65 -2.83
CA MET A 154 14.91 -5.94 -2.71
C MET A 154 14.06 -4.73 -3.13
N GLU A 155 14.42 -3.54 -2.65
CA GLU A 155 13.76 -2.28 -3.05
C GLU A 155 13.82 -2.02 -4.56
N ALA A 156 14.94 -2.33 -5.22
CA ALA A 156 15.06 -2.17 -6.66
C ALA A 156 14.09 -3.09 -7.43
N ILE A 157 13.92 -4.33 -6.99
CA ILE A 157 12.93 -5.25 -7.57
C ILE A 157 11.51 -4.73 -7.35
N LEU A 158 11.18 -4.31 -6.13
CA LEU A 158 9.85 -3.75 -5.83
C LEU A 158 9.55 -2.47 -6.63
N PHE A 159 10.57 -1.67 -6.89
CA PHE A 159 10.43 -0.46 -7.71
C PHE A 159 10.10 -0.80 -9.17
N ASP A 160 10.68 -1.86 -9.72
CA ASP A 160 10.43 -2.29 -11.09
C ASP A 160 9.10 -3.04 -11.22
N ASP A 161 8.74 -3.89 -10.24
CA ASP A 161 7.53 -4.72 -10.28
C ASP A 161 6.26 -4.00 -9.78
N LEU A 162 6.42 -3.00 -8.90
CA LEU A 162 5.36 -2.16 -8.34
C LEU A 162 4.14 -2.93 -7.75
N PRO A 163 4.33 -3.91 -6.86
CA PRO A 163 3.21 -4.59 -6.22
C PRO A 163 2.36 -3.66 -5.36
N TYR A 164 2.97 -2.60 -4.82
CA TYR A 164 2.31 -1.45 -4.18
C TYR A 164 2.68 -0.15 -4.86
N LEU A 165 1.68 0.71 -5.09
CA LEU A 165 1.90 2.09 -5.46
C LEU A 165 1.86 2.97 -4.20
N VAL A 166 3.04 3.37 -3.72
CA VAL A 166 3.15 4.28 -2.57
C VAL A 166 2.77 5.69 -3.00
N LEU A 167 1.68 6.22 -2.43
CA LEU A 167 1.16 7.53 -2.80
C LEU A 167 1.74 8.66 -1.94
N PHE A 168 1.74 8.50 -0.63
CA PHE A 168 2.25 9.49 0.32
C PHE A 168 2.45 8.91 1.72
N THR A 169 3.26 9.57 2.50
CA THR A 169 3.39 9.32 3.95
C THR A 169 2.82 10.52 4.69
N PRO A 170 1.68 10.39 5.39
CA PRO A 170 1.10 11.49 6.13
C PRO A 170 1.96 11.83 7.36
N PRO A 171 2.05 13.10 7.76
CA PRO A 171 2.66 13.46 9.04
C PRO A 171 1.80 12.94 10.20
N VAL A 172 2.43 12.48 11.25
CA VAL A 172 1.77 12.22 12.53
C VAL A 172 1.60 13.54 13.27
N ILE A 173 0.35 13.90 13.57
CA ILE A 173 0.02 15.14 14.29
C ILE A 173 -0.62 14.77 15.62
N GLU A 174 0.03 15.14 16.71
CA GLU A 174 -0.42 14.82 18.05
C GLU A 174 -0.57 16.09 18.87
N ALA A 175 -1.61 16.12 19.70
CA ALA A 175 -1.88 17.21 20.61
C ALA A 175 -1.88 16.71 22.05
N TYR A 176 -1.20 17.42 22.93
CA TYR A 176 -1.17 17.14 24.37
C TYR A 176 -1.21 18.43 25.18
N ARG A 177 -1.52 18.31 26.47
CA ARG A 177 -1.58 19.49 27.35
C ARG A 177 -0.20 20.05 27.62
N SER A 178 -0.08 21.35 27.78
CA SER A 178 1.18 22.05 28.01
C SER A 178 1.91 21.67 29.30
N ASN A 179 1.22 21.10 30.27
CA ASN A 179 1.81 20.58 31.50
C ASN A 179 2.28 19.12 31.40
N VAL A 180 2.23 18.51 30.22
CA VAL A 180 2.74 17.16 29.99
C VAL A 180 4.11 17.24 29.34
N GLU A 181 5.10 16.65 29.97
CA GLU A 181 6.39 16.36 29.36
C GLU A 181 6.34 15.02 28.64
N PHE A 182 6.67 15.06 27.35
CA PHE A 182 6.59 13.92 26.48
C PHE A 182 7.98 13.56 25.92
N PRO A 183 8.43 12.30 26.02
CA PRO A 183 9.75 11.93 25.57
C PRO A 183 9.77 11.67 24.06
N PHE A 184 9.67 12.70 23.25
CA PHE A 184 9.85 12.56 21.81
C PHE A 184 11.26 12.10 21.49
N THR A 185 11.37 11.13 20.63
CA THR A 185 12.65 10.67 20.06
C THR A 185 12.48 10.44 18.57
N ASP A 186 13.58 10.44 17.84
CA ASP A 186 13.61 10.15 16.39
C ASP A 186 13.20 8.70 16.04
N VAL A 187 13.04 7.87 17.06
CA VAL A 187 12.73 6.43 16.92
C VAL A 187 11.31 6.10 17.34
N LEU A 188 10.63 7.00 18.06
CA LEU A 188 9.27 6.78 18.56
C LEU A 188 8.28 7.53 17.68
N ASP A 189 7.41 6.78 17.02
CA ASP A 189 6.30 7.30 16.23
C ASP A 189 5.17 7.81 17.13
N GLY A 190 5.46 8.87 17.91
CA GLY A 190 4.47 9.56 18.69
C GLY A 190 3.86 8.79 19.86
N LEU A 191 2.62 9.18 20.22
CA LEU A 191 1.91 8.68 21.39
C LEU A 191 1.59 7.18 21.34
N SER A 192 1.38 6.64 20.16
CA SER A 192 1.01 5.22 19.98
C SER A 192 2.09 4.25 20.45
N ASN A 193 3.35 4.66 20.45
CA ASN A 193 4.49 3.83 20.84
C ASN A 193 4.95 4.00 22.30
N LEU A 194 4.26 4.84 23.08
CA LEU A 194 4.63 5.09 24.49
C LEU A 194 4.34 3.95 25.45
N THR A 195 3.50 3.04 25.08
CA THR A 195 3.24 1.84 25.92
C THR A 195 4.50 1.03 26.21
N ALA A 196 5.53 1.19 25.39
CA ALA A 196 6.82 0.54 25.56
C ALA A 196 7.73 1.22 26.60
N LEU A 197 7.40 2.43 27.07
CA LEU A 197 8.23 3.24 27.99
C LEU A 197 7.42 3.69 29.22
N PRO A 198 7.01 2.78 30.11
CA PRO A 198 6.27 3.14 31.33
C PRO A 198 7.05 4.16 32.16
N GLY A 199 6.37 5.23 32.61
CA GLY A 199 6.98 6.27 33.43
C GLY A 199 7.78 7.33 32.68
N SER A 200 7.82 7.29 31.36
CA SER A 200 8.51 8.30 30.54
C SER A 200 7.70 9.59 30.37
N VAL A 201 6.36 9.52 30.52
CA VAL A 201 5.50 10.70 30.50
C VAL A 201 5.40 11.29 31.90
N LYS A 202 5.65 12.59 32.03
CA LYS A 202 5.51 13.33 33.28
C LYS A 202 4.39 14.35 33.15
N VAL A 203 3.61 14.47 34.20
CA VAL A 203 2.60 15.52 34.33
C VAL A 203 3.05 16.48 35.42
N ASN A 204 3.25 17.73 35.05
CA ASN A 204 3.63 18.78 35.98
C ASN A 204 2.35 19.44 36.54
N ASP A 205 2.35 19.78 37.81
CA ASP A 205 1.22 20.45 38.49
C ASP A 205 0.95 21.85 37.96
#